data_da0820e93561cf860690c8c2dbd01dc2
#
_entry.id   da0820e93561cf860690c8c2dbd01dc2
#
_cell.length_a   1.000
_cell.length_b   1.000
_cell.length_c   1.000
_cell.angle_alpha   90.00
_cell.angle_beta   90.00
_cell.angle_gamma   90.00
#
_symmetry.space_group_name_H-M   'P 1'
#
loop_
_entity.id
_entity.type
_entity.pdbx_description
1 polymer ?
#
loop_
_entity_poly.entity_id
_entity_poly.type
_entity_poly.pdbx_seq_one_letter_code
_entity_poly.pdbx_strand_id
1 'polypeptide(L)'
;NSFIICAVCRGDDVFIPNGDFIIIPGDILHITGSHHDLGKIVKELISKKSTNVKSIMLIGGSRISIYLTNMLTASGKDVVVIEKNKRNCDKLYEHCPKATVINGDASDYSLLAEEGIDKVDAVVTLTDTDEVNFLVSMYSESIGVKKNITKINNQNLSRMLTKMGMESYV
;
A
#
# COMPACT_ATOMS: atom_id res chain seq x y z
N ASN A 1 5.85 17.23 22.54
CA ASN A 1 5.17 16.30 21.63
C ASN A 1 3.91 16.99 21.12
N SER A 2 3.91 17.39 19.85
CA SER A 2 2.81 18.21 19.31
C SER A 2 2.06 17.39 18.26
N PHE A 3 1.22 16.49 18.71
CA PHE A 3 0.23 15.83 17.87
C PHE A 3 -1.17 16.03 18.46
N ILE A 4 -2.17 15.95 17.63
CA ILE A 4 -3.58 16.08 18.00
C ILE A 4 -4.31 14.85 17.47
N ILE A 5 -5.13 14.22 18.32
CA ILE A 5 -6.11 13.24 17.89
C ILE A 5 -7.32 14.02 17.40
N CYS A 6 -7.53 14.07 16.09
CA CYS A 6 -8.61 14.86 15.49
C CYS A 6 -9.94 14.10 15.38
N ALA A 7 -9.90 12.76 15.35
CA ALA A 7 -11.10 11.94 15.43
C ALA A 7 -10.77 10.55 16.00
N VAL A 8 -11.79 9.90 16.56
CA VAL A 8 -11.75 8.51 17.03
C VAL A 8 -12.93 7.78 16.41
N CYS A 9 -12.66 6.69 15.68
CA CYS A 9 -13.70 5.81 15.17
C CYS A 9 -13.82 4.60 16.09
N ARG A 10 -15.05 4.33 16.55
CA ARG A 10 -15.40 3.19 17.40
C ARG A 10 -16.56 2.44 16.75
N GLY A 11 -16.27 1.34 16.08
CA GLY A 11 -17.22 0.70 15.18
C GLY A 11 -17.62 1.67 14.05
N ASP A 12 -18.91 1.90 13.88
CA ASP A 12 -19.44 2.81 12.87
C ASP A 12 -19.56 4.27 13.34
N ASP A 13 -19.27 4.55 14.61
CA ASP A 13 -19.38 5.87 15.19
C ASP A 13 -18.07 6.66 15.11
N VAL A 14 -18.17 7.97 14.82
CA VAL A 14 -17.02 8.90 14.76
C VAL A 14 -17.17 9.95 15.84
N PHE A 15 -16.16 10.06 16.69
CA PHE A 15 -16.11 11.03 17.79
C PHE A 15 -15.01 12.07 17.56
N ILE A 16 -15.26 13.32 17.93
CA ILE A 16 -14.22 14.34 18.07
C ILE A 16 -13.82 14.36 19.56
N PRO A 17 -12.63 13.85 19.93
CA PRO A 17 -12.26 13.70 21.33
C PRO A 17 -11.99 15.05 21.98
N ASN A 18 -12.40 15.17 23.23
CA ASN A 18 -12.01 16.26 24.14
C ASN A 18 -11.06 15.73 25.22
N GLY A 19 -10.67 16.57 26.19
CA GLY A 19 -9.73 16.18 27.25
C GLY A 19 -10.20 15.04 28.16
N ASP A 20 -11.50 14.79 28.23
CA ASP A 20 -12.12 13.77 29.08
C ASP A 20 -12.46 12.49 28.29
N PHE A 21 -12.14 12.45 26.97
CA PHE A 21 -12.46 11.30 26.14
C PHE A 21 -11.58 10.10 26.47
N ILE A 22 -12.21 8.98 26.78
CA ILE A 22 -11.52 7.73 27.12
C ILE A 22 -11.37 6.86 25.85
N ILE A 23 -10.12 6.62 25.46
CA ILE A 23 -9.76 5.71 24.37
C ILE A 23 -9.82 4.27 24.93
N ILE A 24 -10.43 3.38 24.17
CA ILE A 24 -10.56 1.96 24.52
C ILE A 24 -9.92 1.07 23.44
N PRO A 25 -9.55 -0.18 23.78
CA PRO A 25 -9.07 -1.13 22.79
C PRO A 25 -10.07 -1.32 21.63
N GLY A 26 -9.57 -1.26 20.40
CA GLY A 26 -10.39 -1.34 19.18
C GLY A 26 -10.74 0.01 18.56
N ASP A 27 -10.46 1.14 19.23
CA ASP A 27 -10.62 2.46 18.63
C ASP A 27 -9.58 2.70 17.52
N ILE A 28 -10.01 3.29 16.41
CA ILE A 28 -9.15 3.78 15.34
C ILE A 28 -8.93 5.27 15.56
N LEU A 29 -7.66 5.66 15.75
CA LEU A 29 -7.29 7.04 16.05
C LEU A 29 -6.82 7.77 14.78
N HIS A 30 -7.46 8.88 14.45
CA HIS A 30 -6.98 9.81 13.43
C HIS A 30 -6.09 10.87 14.08
N ILE A 31 -4.80 10.82 13.78
CA ILE A 31 -3.79 11.68 14.43
C ILE A 31 -3.17 12.61 13.38
N THR A 32 -3.03 13.89 13.73
CA THR A 32 -2.31 14.88 12.93
C THR A 32 -1.19 15.52 13.74
N GLY A 33 -0.11 15.89 13.06
CA GLY A 33 1.05 16.51 13.70
C GLY A 33 2.18 16.75 12.72
N SER A 34 3.32 17.25 13.20
CA SER A 34 4.51 17.37 12.38
C SER A 34 5.05 15.98 11.97
N HIS A 35 5.68 15.86 10.81
CA HIS A 35 6.33 14.62 10.36
C HIS A 35 7.30 14.04 11.41
N HIS A 36 8.01 14.91 12.11
CA HIS A 36 8.96 14.54 13.16
C HIS A 36 8.24 13.94 14.38
N ASP A 37 7.15 14.55 14.84
CA ASP A 37 6.42 14.08 16.04
C ASP A 37 5.62 12.81 15.73
N LEU A 38 4.99 12.72 14.56
CA LEU A 38 4.35 11.50 14.11
C LEU A 38 5.34 10.34 13.98
N GLY A 39 6.55 10.60 13.46
CA GLY A 39 7.61 9.60 13.38
C GLY A 39 8.06 9.05 14.74
N LYS A 40 8.03 9.87 15.80
CA LYS A 40 8.31 9.41 17.18
C LYS A 40 7.20 8.50 17.70
N ILE A 41 5.94 8.90 17.52
CA ILE A 41 4.78 8.11 17.95
C ILE A 41 4.79 6.74 17.28
N VAL A 42 4.98 6.72 15.95
CA VAL A 42 5.07 5.47 15.18
C VAL A 42 6.19 4.59 15.73
N LYS A 43 7.36 5.14 16.03
CA LYS A 43 8.46 4.38 16.62
C LYS A 43 8.12 3.84 18.01
N GLU A 44 7.49 4.63 18.86
CA GLU A 44 7.16 4.23 20.24
C GLU A 44 6.03 3.20 20.30
N LEU A 45 4.97 3.40 19.50
CA LEU A 45 3.77 2.55 19.53
C LEU A 45 3.90 1.31 18.64
N ILE A 46 4.59 1.41 17.48
CA ILE A 46 4.63 0.37 16.44
C ILE A 46 5.96 -0.39 16.46
N SER A 47 6.99 0.07 17.20
CA SER A 47 8.34 -0.52 17.18
C SER A 47 8.41 -2.02 17.50
N LYS A 48 7.38 -2.60 18.08
CA LYS A 48 7.28 -4.05 18.33
C LYS A 48 6.65 -4.87 17.21
N LYS A 49 6.06 -4.25 16.16
CA LYS A 49 5.39 -4.92 15.03
C LYS A 49 5.66 -4.30 13.65
N SER A 50 6.61 -3.37 13.53
CA SER A 50 6.99 -2.85 12.23
C SER A 50 7.65 -3.97 11.42
N THR A 51 6.89 -4.57 10.51
CA THR A 51 7.48 -5.40 9.46
C THR A 51 8.34 -4.47 8.60
N ASN A 52 9.66 -4.64 8.69
CA ASN A 52 10.59 -3.88 7.87
C ASN A 52 10.42 -4.32 6.41
N VAL A 53 9.62 -3.58 5.65
CA VAL A 53 9.42 -3.83 4.22
C VAL A 53 10.73 -3.55 3.51
N LYS A 54 11.30 -4.54 2.84
CA LYS A 54 12.52 -4.44 2.04
C LYS A 54 12.24 -4.62 0.55
N SER A 55 11.40 -5.59 0.21
CA SER A 55 11.07 -5.96 -1.16
C SER A 55 9.60 -5.64 -1.48
N ILE A 56 9.38 -5.04 -2.64
CA ILE A 56 8.06 -4.55 -3.05
C ILE A 56 7.82 -4.90 -4.50
N MET A 57 6.64 -5.48 -4.79
CA MET A 57 6.16 -5.65 -6.15
C MET A 57 5.11 -4.60 -6.47
N LEU A 58 5.34 -3.82 -7.52
CA LEU A 58 4.39 -2.84 -8.06
C LEU A 58 3.72 -3.42 -9.30
N ILE A 59 2.40 -3.32 -9.35
CA ILE A 59 1.61 -3.78 -10.49
C ILE A 59 1.06 -2.57 -11.24
N GLY A 60 1.53 -2.39 -12.48
CA GLY A 60 1.21 -1.25 -13.35
C GLY A 60 2.31 -0.20 -13.41
N GLY A 61 2.61 0.26 -14.62
CA GLY A 61 3.71 1.19 -14.95
C GLY A 61 3.25 2.63 -15.22
N SER A 62 2.31 3.14 -14.45
CA SER A 62 1.80 4.51 -14.56
C SER A 62 2.81 5.57 -14.13
N ARG A 63 2.49 6.87 -14.32
CA ARG A 63 3.30 7.96 -13.76
C ARG A 63 3.47 7.86 -12.25
N ILE A 64 2.41 7.44 -11.55
CA ILE A 64 2.48 7.22 -10.09
C ILE A 64 3.49 6.13 -9.76
N SER A 65 3.49 5.04 -10.54
CA SER A 65 4.45 3.94 -10.36
C SER A 65 5.90 4.39 -10.54
N ILE A 66 6.20 5.24 -11.53
CA ILE A 66 7.54 5.81 -11.73
C ILE A 66 7.98 6.62 -10.49
N TYR A 67 7.10 7.51 -9.99
CA TYR A 67 7.40 8.30 -8.78
C TYR A 67 7.63 7.42 -7.56
N LEU A 68 6.73 6.49 -7.32
CA LEU A 68 6.81 5.58 -6.17
C LEU A 68 8.05 4.69 -6.24
N THR A 69 8.35 4.13 -7.42
CA THR A 69 9.55 3.31 -7.65
C THR A 69 10.82 4.08 -7.29
N ASN A 70 10.95 5.32 -7.76
CA ASN A 70 12.12 6.15 -7.47
C ASN A 70 12.24 6.48 -5.97
N MET A 71 11.13 6.79 -5.29
CA MET A 71 11.13 7.03 -3.85
C MET A 71 11.53 5.79 -3.05
N LEU A 72 11.01 4.63 -3.42
CA LEU A 72 11.28 3.37 -2.74
C LEU A 72 12.73 2.94 -2.95
N THR A 73 13.23 2.96 -4.18
CA THR A 73 14.64 2.60 -4.49
C THR A 73 15.63 3.58 -3.89
N ALA A 74 15.30 4.88 -3.81
CA ALA A 74 16.10 5.88 -3.09
C ALA A 74 16.17 5.61 -1.58
N SER A 75 15.11 4.98 -1.02
CA SER A 75 15.06 4.56 0.38
C SER A 75 15.69 3.18 0.62
N GLY A 76 16.40 2.62 -0.38
CA GLY A 76 17.09 1.34 -0.27
C GLY A 76 16.16 0.13 -0.30
N LYS A 77 15.00 0.23 -0.97
CA LYS A 77 14.07 -0.88 -1.17
C LYS A 77 14.32 -1.57 -2.51
N ASP A 78 14.15 -2.87 -2.55
CA ASP A 78 14.14 -3.66 -3.76
C ASP A 78 12.74 -3.58 -4.39
N VAL A 79 12.68 -3.13 -5.64
CA VAL A 79 11.41 -2.91 -6.33
C VAL A 79 11.37 -3.68 -7.65
N VAL A 80 10.33 -4.49 -7.80
CA VAL A 80 9.95 -5.15 -9.05
C VAL A 80 8.68 -4.50 -9.56
N VAL A 81 8.63 -4.15 -10.84
CA VAL A 81 7.44 -3.55 -11.48
C VAL A 81 6.96 -4.48 -12.58
N ILE A 82 5.72 -4.94 -12.50
CA ILE A 82 5.05 -5.72 -13.55
C ILE A 82 4.19 -4.76 -14.37
N GLU A 83 4.45 -4.64 -15.65
CA GLU A 83 3.73 -3.74 -16.57
C GLU A 83 3.45 -4.45 -17.89
N LYS A 84 2.18 -4.40 -18.32
CA LYS A 84 1.70 -5.05 -19.55
C LYS A 84 2.10 -4.29 -20.82
N ASN A 85 2.09 -2.97 -20.75
CA ASN A 85 2.35 -2.11 -21.89
C ASN A 85 3.85 -1.91 -22.10
N LYS A 86 4.37 -2.40 -23.24
CA LYS A 86 5.79 -2.29 -23.58
C LYS A 86 6.32 -0.85 -23.53
N ARG A 87 5.54 0.14 -24.02
CA ARG A 87 5.96 1.55 -23.98
C ARG A 87 6.11 2.10 -22.57
N ASN A 88 5.29 1.62 -21.63
CA ASN A 88 5.42 2.00 -20.22
C ASN A 88 6.62 1.31 -19.57
N CYS A 89 6.91 0.05 -19.96
CA CYS A 89 8.15 -0.61 -19.55
C CYS A 89 9.39 0.18 -20.01
N ASP A 90 9.41 0.64 -21.26
CA ASP A 90 10.52 1.43 -21.78
C ASP A 90 10.73 2.73 -20.98
N LYS A 91 9.64 3.42 -20.59
CA LYS A 91 9.72 4.60 -19.69
C LYS A 91 10.23 4.24 -18.30
N LEU A 92 9.80 3.10 -17.76
CA LEU A 92 10.27 2.64 -16.46
C LEU A 92 11.76 2.32 -16.49
N TYR A 93 12.27 1.66 -17.54
CA TYR A 93 13.70 1.43 -17.74
C TYR A 93 14.50 2.74 -17.78
N GLU A 94 13.98 3.75 -18.48
CA GLU A 94 14.63 5.06 -18.60
C GLU A 94 14.66 5.83 -17.27
N HIS A 95 13.54 5.82 -16.54
CA HIS A 95 13.34 6.68 -15.36
C HIS A 95 13.60 5.99 -14.02
N CYS A 96 13.64 4.66 -13.99
CA CYS A 96 13.81 3.86 -12.78
C CYS A 96 14.93 2.82 -12.89
N PRO A 97 16.18 3.22 -13.13
CA PRO A 97 17.30 2.31 -13.46
C PRO A 97 17.67 1.37 -12.32
N LYS A 98 17.17 1.59 -11.11
CA LYS A 98 17.44 0.75 -9.93
C LYS A 98 16.35 -0.30 -9.66
N ALA A 99 15.27 -0.28 -10.44
CA ALA A 99 14.17 -1.24 -10.30
C ALA A 99 14.28 -2.34 -11.34
N THR A 100 13.79 -3.52 -11.01
CA THR A 100 13.54 -4.58 -11.99
C THR A 100 12.19 -4.33 -12.65
N VAL A 101 12.15 -4.30 -13.98
CA VAL A 101 10.91 -4.10 -14.74
C VAL A 101 10.64 -5.34 -15.57
N ILE A 102 9.45 -5.90 -15.41
CA ILE A 102 8.99 -7.10 -16.14
C ILE A 102 7.84 -6.70 -17.05
N ASN A 103 7.97 -7.00 -18.34
CA ASN A 103 6.88 -6.82 -19.27
C ASN A 103 5.95 -8.02 -19.23
N GLY A 104 4.80 -7.90 -18.56
CA GLY A 104 3.86 -8.98 -18.40
C GLY A 104 2.48 -8.54 -17.93
N ASP A 105 1.49 -9.40 -18.12
CA ASP A 105 0.12 -9.17 -17.68
C ASP A 105 -0.06 -9.68 -16.25
N ALA A 106 -0.37 -8.80 -15.33
CA ALA A 106 -0.58 -9.17 -13.91
C ALA A 106 -1.85 -10.02 -13.68
N SER A 107 -2.71 -10.20 -14.68
CA SER A 107 -3.80 -11.17 -14.63
C SER A 107 -3.30 -12.62 -14.78
N ASP A 108 -2.07 -12.80 -15.22
CA ASP A 108 -1.39 -14.11 -15.25
C ASP A 108 -0.71 -14.36 -13.89
N TYR A 109 -1.40 -15.11 -13.04
CA TYR A 109 -0.88 -15.45 -11.71
C TYR A 109 0.34 -16.37 -11.75
N SER A 110 0.53 -17.14 -12.85
CA SER A 110 1.74 -17.96 -13.06
C SER A 110 2.96 -17.05 -13.21
N LEU A 111 2.83 -15.97 -14.00
CA LEU A 111 3.87 -14.96 -14.13
C LEU A 111 4.20 -14.32 -12.77
N LEU A 112 3.17 -13.92 -12.00
CA LEU A 112 3.41 -13.32 -10.69
C LEU A 112 4.13 -14.26 -9.73
N ALA A 113 3.81 -15.56 -9.78
CA ALA A 113 4.48 -16.59 -8.97
C ALA A 113 5.93 -16.80 -9.41
N GLU A 114 6.20 -16.86 -10.73
CA GLU A 114 7.56 -16.97 -11.29
C GLU A 114 8.43 -15.77 -10.88
N GLU A 115 7.85 -14.55 -10.86
CA GLU A 115 8.52 -13.32 -10.45
C GLU A 115 8.56 -13.12 -8.91
N GLY A 116 8.09 -14.12 -8.16
CA GLY A 116 8.27 -14.20 -6.71
C GLY A 116 7.35 -13.32 -5.89
N ILE A 117 6.09 -13.15 -6.29
CA ILE A 117 5.10 -12.40 -5.51
C ILE A 117 4.93 -12.93 -4.08
N ASP A 118 5.18 -14.22 -3.85
CA ASP A 118 5.15 -14.88 -2.54
C ASP A 118 6.34 -14.53 -1.64
N LYS A 119 7.41 -13.93 -2.20
CA LYS A 119 8.66 -13.60 -1.51
C LYS A 119 8.80 -12.11 -1.18
N VAL A 120 7.90 -11.27 -1.70
CA VAL A 120 7.95 -9.84 -1.40
C VAL A 120 7.26 -9.51 -0.09
N ASP A 121 7.72 -8.44 0.57
CA ASP A 121 7.12 -7.95 1.82
C ASP A 121 5.83 -7.17 1.59
N ALA A 122 5.68 -6.57 0.38
CA ALA A 122 4.51 -5.77 0.03
C ALA A 122 4.18 -5.86 -1.46
N VAL A 123 2.89 -5.78 -1.77
CA VAL A 123 2.35 -5.62 -3.13
C VAL A 123 1.57 -4.32 -3.22
N VAL A 124 1.79 -3.55 -4.28
CA VAL A 124 1.06 -2.30 -4.55
C VAL A 124 0.49 -2.37 -5.96
N THR A 125 -0.83 -2.30 -6.10
CA THR A 125 -1.52 -2.39 -7.39
C THR A 125 -1.96 -1.00 -7.85
N LEU A 126 -1.45 -0.57 -9.02
CA LEU A 126 -1.58 0.79 -9.56
C LEU A 126 -2.01 0.79 -11.04
N THR A 127 -2.65 -0.28 -11.53
CA THR A 127 -3.15 -0.32 -12.90
C THR A 127 -4.35 0.61 -13.08
N ASP A 128 -4.80 0.79 -14.31
CA ASP A 128 -5.99 1.59 -14.61
C ASP A 128 -7.30 0.79 -14.48
N THR A 129 -7.20 -0.50 -14.16
CA THR A 129 -8.33 -1.42 -14.03
C THR A 129 -8.52 -1.84 -12.58
N ASP A 130 -9.56 -1.34 -11.93
CA ASP A 130 -9.84 -1.59 -10.51
C ASP A 130 -10.03 -3.08 -10.21
N GLU A 131 -10.64 -3.83 -11.13
CA GLU A 131 -10.87 -5.27 -11.00
C GLU A 131 -9.54 -6.04 -10.97
N VAL A 132 -8.59 -5.67 -11.83
CA VAL A 132 -7.24 -6.28 -11.83
C VAL A 132 -6.52 -5.94 -10.54
N ASN A 133 -6.57 -4.67 -10.10
CA ASN A 133 -5.95 -4.23 -8.86
C ASN A 133 -6.50 -5.01 -7.66
N PHE A 134 -7.81 -5.18 -7.60
CA PHE A 134 -8.49 -5.93 -6.55
C PHE A 134 -8.12 -7.42 -6.57
N LEU A 135 -8.21 -8.07 -7.74
CA LEU A 135 -7.94 -9.51 -7.85
C LEU A 135 -6.49 -9.85 -7.52
N VAL A 136 -5.52 -9.04 -7.98
CA VAL A 136 -4.11 -9.25 -7.64
C VAL A 136 -3.86 -9.04 -6.14
N SER A 137 -4.52 -8.03 -5.53
CA SER A 137 -4.43 -7.80 -4.09
C SER A 137 -4.96 -8.99 -3.29
N MET A 138 -6.14 -9.51 -3.66
CA MET A 138 -6.73 -10.71 -3.05
C MET A 138 -5.83 -11.94 -3.21
N TYR A 139 -5.25 -12.13 -4.40
CA TYR A 139 -4.30 -13.23 -4.64
C TYR A 139 -3.08 -13.09 -3.73
N SER A 140 -2.46 -11.93 -3.69
CA SER A 140 -1.27 -11.69 -2.85
C SER A 140 -1.56 -11.90 -1.36
N GLU A 141 -2.73 -11.50 -0.88
CA GLU A 141 -3.16 -11.75 0.49
C GLU A 141 -3.35 -13.25 0.76
N SER A 142 -3.98 -13.97 -0.17
CA SER A 142 -4.22 -15.40 -0.04
C SER A 142 -2.95 -16.25 0.06
N ILE A 143 -1.85 -15.78 -0.53
CA ILE A 143 -0.53 -16.44 -0.48
C ILE A 143 0.36 -15.92 0.65
N GLY A 144 -0.16 -15.02 1.51
CA GLY A 144 0.49 -14.57 2.74
C GLY A 144 1.36 -13.32 2.64
N VAL A 145 1.24 -12.51 1.56
CA VAL A 145 1.90 -11.20 1.51
C VAL A 145 1.31 -10.29 2.60
N LYS A 146 2.18 -9.74 3.43
CA LYS A 146 1.76 -9.07 4.66
C LYS A 146 1.18 -7.67 4.47
N LYS A 147 1.55 -7.00 3.37
CA LYS A 147 1.12 -5.64 3.09
C LYS A 147 0.65 -5.53 1.65
N ASN A 148 -0.60 -5.16 1.50
CA ASN A 148 -1.20 -4.89 0.20
C ASN A 148 -1.73 -3.46 0.19
N ILE A 149 -1.45 -2.71 -0.88
CA ILE A 149 -2.01 -1.38 -1.12
C ILE A 149 -2.65 -1.41 -2.51
N THR A 150 -3.94 -1.15 -2.57
CA THR A 150 -4.73 -1.32 -3.78
C THR A 150 -5.33 0.01 -4.22
N LYS A 151 -5.00 0.46 -5.43
CA LYS A 151 -5.65 1.62 -6.03
C LYS A 151 -7.04 1.25 -6.52
N ILE A 152 -8.06 1.98 -6.06
CA ILE A 152 -9.46 1.83 -6.46
C ILE A 152 -10.04 3.20 -6.82
N ASN A 153 -10.41 3.40 -8.08
CA ASN A 153 -11.00 4.64 -8.56
C ASN A 153 -12.53 4.64 -8.41
N ASN A 154 -13.16 3.47 -8.45
CA ASN A 154 -14.62 3.30 -8.39
C ASN A 154 -15.11 3.40 -6.94
N GLN A 155 -15.82 4.47 -6.60
CA GLN A 155 -16.36 4.70 -5.25
C GLN A 155 -17.32 3.60 -4.76
N ASN A 156 -18.09 2.98 -5.66
CA ASN A 156 -19.01 1.90 -5.26
C ASN A 156 -18.22 0.65 -4.88
N LEU A 157 -17.18 0.31 -5.64
CA LEU A 157 -16.27 -0.78 -5.32
C LEU A 157 -15.54 -0.50 -4.00
N SER A 158 -15.02 0.70 -3.81
CA SER A 158 -14.37 1.14 -2.57
C SER A 158 -15.28 0.91 -1.35
N ARG A 159 -16.55 1.38 -1.41
CA ARG A 159 -17.53 1.16 -0.31
C ARG A 159 -17.83 -0.32 -0.05
N MET A 160 -17.86 -1.13 -1.10
CA MET A 160 -18.06 -2.58 -0.93
C MET A 160 -16.87 -3.22 -0.23
N LEU A 161 -15.65 -2.84 -0.61
CA LEU A 161 -14.41 -3.33 0.00
C LEU A 161 -14.29 -2.97 1.48
N THR A 162 -14.67 -1.74 1.87
CA THR A 162 -14.75 -1.34 3.29
C THR A 162 -15.67 -2.27 4.07
N LYS A 163 -16.86 -2.58 3.52
CA LYS A 163 -17.83 -3.49 4.18
C LYS A 163 -17.30 -4.92 4.29
N MET A 164 -16.38 -5.32 3.42
CA MET A 164 -15.71 -6.63 3.47
C MET A 164 -14.49 -6.65 4.42
N GLY A 165 -14.20 -5.52 5.10
CA GLY A 165 -13.08 -5.40 6.04
C GLY A 165 -11.72 -5.19 5.38
N MET A 166 -11.67 -4.85 4.08
CA MET A 166 -10.42 -4.46 3.42
C MET A 166 -10.12 -2.99 3.71
N GLU A 167 -9.01 -2.74 4.40
CA GLU A 167 -8.63 -1.38 4.85
C GLU A 167 -7.49 -0.76 4.03
N SER A 168 -6.82 -1.53 3.17
CA SER A 168 -5.59 -1.12 2.47
C SER A 168 -5.82 -0.73 1.01
N TYR A 169 -6.75 0.18 0.75
CA TYR A 169 -6.96 0.75 -0.59
C TYR A 169 -6.85 2.29 -0.57
N VAL A 170 -6.51 2.87 -1.73
CA VAL A 170 -6.33 4.31 -1.96
C VAL A 170 -7.01 4.76 -3.25
#